data_61023e323b78d989174ec5106089b2e8
#
_entry.id   61023e323b78d989174ec5106089b2e8
#
_cell.length_a   1.000
_cell.length_b   1.000
_cell.length_c   1.000
_cell.angle_alpha   90.00
_cell.angle_beta   90.00
_cell.angle_gamma   90.00
#
_symmetry.space_group_name_H-M   'P 1'
#
loop_
_entity.id
_entity.type
_entity.pdbx_description
1 polymer ?
#
loop_
_entity_poly.entity_id
_entity_poly.type
_entity_poly.pdbx_seq_one_letter_code
_entity_poly.pdbx_strand_id
1 'polypeptide(L)'
;MQKRWTDGTRMKELAAAFIKPNDRLSSFERLEIYNRQYWFRVLDCLWDDYPGLRAIVGPRKFMKLLTAYLTNYPSNSYTLRDLGNRLEQFLRQEPQWSAPREELALDMVRFEWAQVVAFDGPSKPPLAPDDVLDTPPSKLRLGLQPYLSLLELGYAVDEFLFAVKKRESDILRGEASNAFDSAPKAAKRHKRIRWPKPEKIHLGVHRLDNMLYYKRLEPEAFAILTALGSGATVEDACSEAVTASQRTDIDWPAQIKMWFENWSALGWFCRRGGGQQKVDGRK
;
A
#
# COMPACT_ATOMS: atom_id res chain seq x y z
N MET A 1 22.57 17.10 11.70
CA MET A 1 22.32 16.42 13.01
C MET A 1 22.29 17.46 14.13
N GLN A 2 21.44 17.28 15.15
CA GLN A 2 21.39 18.16 16.30
C GLN A 2 22.72 18.08 17.08
N LYS A 3 23.23 19.23 17.56
CA LYS A 3 24.48 19.26 18.31
C LYS A 3 24.33 18.79 19.77
N ARG A 4 23.10 18.79 20.29
CA ARG A 4 22.75 18.36 21.65
C ARG A 4 21.50 17.45 21.62
N TRP A 5 21.43 16.55 22.56
CA TRP A 5 20.25 15.73 22.82
C TRP A 5 19.18 16.53 23.58
N THR A 6 17.99 15.94 23.76
CA THR A 6 16.84 16.58 24.43
C THR A 6 17.13 16.96 25.91
N ASP A 7 18.01 16.23 26.56
CA ASP A 7 18.48 16.49 27.95
C ASP A 7 19.64 17.48 28.03
N GLY A 8 20.08 18.02 26.88
CA GLY A 8 21.22 18.96 26.81
C GLY A 8 22.60 18.33 26.66
N THR A 9 22.72 17.00 26.73
CA THR A 9 23.99 16.27 26.56
C THR A 9 24.53 16.46 25.14
N ARG A 10 25.85 16.66 25.05
CA ARG A 10 26.49 16.80 23.73
C ARG A 10 26.49 15.47 22.98
N MET A 11 26.08 15.49 21.72
CA MET A 11 26.05 14.29 20.88
C MET A 11 27.39 13.57 20.74
N LYS A 12 28.53 14.30 20.91
CA LYS A 12 29.87 13.71 20.95
C LYS A 12 30.07 12.82 22.16
N GLU A 13 29.58 13.23 23.31
CA GLU A 13 29.69 12.49 24.58
C GLU A 13 28.82 11.24 24.53
N LEU A 14 27.58 11.37 24.06
CA LEU A 14 26.70 10.22 23.82
C LEU A 14 27.30 9.23 22.81
N ALA A 15 27.82 9.72 21.69
CA ALA A 15 28.44 8.84 20.70
C ALA A 15 29.61 8.05 21.30
N ALA A 16 30.46 8.69 22.15
CA ALA A 16 31.58 8.03 22.78
C ALA A 16 31.16 6.96 23.80
N ALA A 17 29.98 7.08 24.41
CA ALA A 17 29.47 6.09 25.36
C ALA A 17 29.00 4.78 24.68
N PHE A 18 28.52 4.85 23.43
CA PHE A 18 27.91 3.71 22.75
C PHE A 18 28.67 3.19 21.53
N ILE A 19 29.53 4.03 20.93
CA ILE A 19 30.21 3.70 19.65
C ILE A 19 31.70 3.80 19.87
N LYS A 20 32.41 2.68 19.66
CA LYS A 20 33.88 2.68 19.70
C LYS A 20 34.44 3.44 18.49
N PRO A 21 35.45 4.31 18.63
CA PRO A 21 36.16 4.88 17.50
C PRO A 21 36.98 3.81 16.77
N ASN A 22 37.47 4.11 15.59
CA ASN A 22 38.46 3.29 14.87
C ASN A 22 39.65 4.19 14.49
N ASP A 23 40.61 3.62 13.77
CA ASP A 23 41.88 4.31 13.41
C ASP A 23 41.66 5.53 12.49
N ARG A 24 40.47 5.67 11.89
CA ARG A 24 40.16 6.72 10.91
C ARG A 24 39.08 7.69 11.36
N LEU A 25 38.15 7.23 12.22
CA LEU A 25 36.94 7.96 12.57
C LEU A 25 36.70 7.95 14.09
N SER A 26 36.35 9.11 14.63
CA SER A 26 35.86 9.25 15.99
C SER A 26 34.46 8.59 16.13
N SER A 27 34.05 8.33 17.36
CA SER A 27 32.72 7.82 17.70
C SER A 27 31.60 8.67 17.08
N PHE A 28 31.76 9.99 17.12
CA PHE A 28 30.79 10.94 16.59
C PHE A 28 30.71 10.90 15.06
N GLU A 29 31.82 10.85 14.35
CA GLU A 29 31.85 10.74 12.90
C GLU A 29 31.21 9.42 12.44
N ARG A 30 31.45 8.33 13.15
CA ARG A 30 30.80 7.05 12.89
C ARG A 30 29.27 7.16 13.09
N LEU A 31 28.82 7.78 14.18
CA LEU A 31 27.41 8.02 14.43
C LEU A 31 26.78 8.86 13.30
N GLU A 32 27.47 9.90 12.82
CA GLU A 32 26.97 10.73 11.72
C GLU A 32 26.83 9.94 10.41
N ILE A 33 27.76 9.03 10.11
CA ILE A 33 27.66 8.14 8.93
C ILE A 33 26.41 7.24 9.05
N TYR A 34 26.22 6.56 10.20
CA TYR A 34 25.04 5.72 10.41
C TYR A 34 23.73 6.51 10.34
N ASN A 35 23.68 7.69 10.95
CA ASN A 35 22.51 8.56 10.88
C ASN A 35 22.19 8.97 9.43
N ARG A 36 23.21 9.33 8.66
CA ARG A 36 23.03 9.69 7.24
C ARG A 36 22.55 8.49 6.42
N GLN A 37 23.13 7.31 6.61
CA GLN A 37 22.71 6.08 5.96
C GLN A 37 21.28 5.69 6.33
N TYR A 38 20.90 5.84 7.60
CA TYR A 38 19.53 5.62 8.06
C TYR A 38 18.53 6.52 7.30
N TRP A 39 18.81 7.84 7.28
CA TRP A 39 17.93 8.78 6.57
C TRP A 39 17.82 8.50 5.07
N PHE A 40 18.92 8.19 4.41
CA PHE A 40 18.89 7.77 3.01
C PHE A 40 18.00 6.54 2.82
N ARG A 41 18.19 5.51 3.63
CA ARG A 41 17.43 4.27 3.50
C ARG A 41 15.92 4.47 3.71
N VAL A 42 15.50 5.22 4.72
CA VAL A 42 14.06 5.42 4.97
C VAL A 42 13.42 6.34 3.91
N LEU A 43 14.16 7.33 3.41
CA LEU A 43 13.68 8.19 2.34
C LEU A 43 13.60 7.45 1.00
N ASP A 44 14.60 6.62 0.67
CA ASP A 44 14.58 5.80 -0.56
C ASP A 44 13.44 4.80 -0.53
N CYS A 45 13.19 4.12 0.60
CA CYS A 45 12.05 3.22 0.75
C CYS A 45 10.73 3.93 0.43
N LEU A 46 10.46 5.07 1.06
CA LEU A 46 9.24 5.83 0.78
C LEU A 46 9.21 6.42 -0.64
N TRP A 47 10.36 6.73 -1.20
CA TRP A 47 10.47 7.21 -2.58
C TRP A 47 10.04 6.14 -3.58
N ASP A 48 10.39 4.89 -3.33
CA ASP A 48 10.06 3.75 -4.19
C ASP A 48 8.63 3.26 -3.97
N ASP A 49 8.13 3.31 -2.73
CA ASP A 49 6.78 2.88 -2.38
C ASP A 49 5.67 3.83 -2.88
N TYR A 50 5.98 5.14 -3.08
CA TYR A 50 4.99 6.17 -3.39
C TYR A 50 5.25 6.95 -4.68
N PRO A 51 5.46 6.28 -5.84
CA PRO A 51 5.73 6.95 -7.12
C PRO A 51 4.54 7.79 -7.61
N GLY A 52 3.30 7.38 -7.35
CA GLY A 52 2.10 8.10 -7.74
C GLY A 52 1.92 9.38 -6.93
N LEU A 53 2.06 9.33 -5.60
CA LEU A 53 2.05 10.53 -4.76
C LEU A 53 3.17 11.49 -5.17
N ARG A 54 4.37 10.97 -5.42
CA ARG A 54 5.51 11.75 -5.92
C ARG A 54 5.17 12.47 -7.24
N ALA A 55 4.47 11.79 -8.14
CA ALA A 55 4.03 12.39 -9.41
C ALA A 55 2.97 13.49 -9.21
N ILE A 56 2.09 13.35 -8.19
CA ILE A 56 1.05 14.33 -7.85
C ILE A 56 1.66 15.60 -7.27
N VAL A 57 2.51 15.49 -6.26
CA VAL A 57 3.04 16.65 -5.53
C VAL A 57 4.32 17.22 -6.13
N GLY A 58 4.98 16.45 -6.98
CA GLY A 58 6.28 16.75 -7.58
C GLY A 58 7.48 16.36 -6.70
N PRO A 59 8.61 15.97 -7.32
CA PRO A 59 9.72 15.31 -6.61
C PRO A 59 10.35 16.18 -5.51
N ARG A 60 10.49 17.50 -5.76
CA ARG A 60 11.07 18.42 -4.75
C ARG A 60 10.18 18.60 -3.53
N LYS A 61 8.86 18.74 -3.74
CA LYS A 61 7.88 18.87 -2.65
C LYS A 61 7.75 17.54 -1.91
N PHE A 62 7.78 16.42 -2.63
CA PHE A 62 7.72 15.08 -2.07
C PHE A 62 8.85 14.81 -1.08
N MET A 63 10.12 15.12 -1.39
CA MET A 63 11.22 14.96 -0.45
C MET A 63 11.04 15.78 0.84
N LYS A 64 10.52 17.00 0.74
CA LYS A 64 10.21 17.84 1.91
C LYS A 64 9.06 17.25 2.73
N LEU A 65 8.02 16.76 2.05
CA LEU A 65 6.89 16.06 2.65
C LEU A 65 7.36 14.84 3.44
N LEU A 66 8.18 13.97 2.85
CA LEU A 66 8.71 12.78 3.53
C LEU A 66 9.56 13.14 4.75
N THR A 67 10.38 14.18 4.64
CA THR A 67 11.18 14.66 5.78
C THR A 67 10.27 15.16 6.92
N ALA A 68 9.24 15.93 6.61
CA ALA A 68 8.27 16.41 7.58
C ALA A 68 7.47 15.23 8.19
N TYR A 69 7.03 14.30 7.35
CA TYR A 69 6.34 13.09 7.78
C TYR A 69 7.17 12.29 8.78
N LEU A 70 8.41 11.93 8.44
CA LEU A 70 9.28 11.13 9.31
C LEU A 70 9.71 11.89 10.59
N THR A 71 9.67 13.21 10.58
CA THR A 71 9.91 14.02 11.79
C THR A 71 8.74 13.91 12.77
N ASN A 72 7.50 13.91 12.26
CA ASN A 72 6.28 13.78 13.08
C ASN A 72 5.95 12.33 13.41
N TYR A 73 6.28 11.42 12.52
CA TYR A 73 6.00 9.99 12.61
C TYR A 73 7.28 9.17 12.38
N PRO A 74 8.23 9.19 13.34
CA PRO A 74 9.44 8.41 13.22
C PRO A 74 9.12 6.91 13.18
N SER A 75 10.00 6.13 12.54
CA SER A 75 9.89 4.67 12.56
C SER A 75 10.00 4.16 13.99
N ASN A 76 9.06 3.31 14.37
CA ASN A 76 9.02 2.62 15.66
C ASN A 76 9.17 1.10 15.50
N SER A 77 9.52 0.63 14.30
CA SER A 77 9.72 -0.77 13.96
C SER A 77 11.14 -1.01 13.44
N TYR A 78 11.64 -2.22 13.62
CA TYR A 78 12.89 -2.66 13.02
C TYR A 78 12.78 -2.93 11.51
N THR A 79 11.54 -3.07 10.99
CA THR A 79 11.28 -3.25 9.57
C THR A 79 10.88 -1.93 8.93
N LEU A 80 11.22 -1.75 7.67
CA LEU A 80 10.80 -0.59 6.87
C LEU A 80 9.38 -0.77 6.32
N ARG A 81 8.81 -1.97 6.40
CA ARG A 81 7.48 -2.31 5.87
C ARG A 81 6.39 -1.33 6.30
N ASP A 82 6.37 -1.01 7.59
CA ASP A 82 5.30 -0.19 8.17
C ASP A 82 5.58 1.31 8.12
N LEU A 83 6.63 1.71 7.41
CA LEU A 83 7.12 3.09 7.42
C LEU A 83 6.08 4.10 6.89
N GLY A 84 5.30 3.70 5.89
CA GLY A 84 4.27 4.54 5.25
C GLY A 84 2.87 4.44 5.86
N ASN A 85 2.65 3.62 6.87
CA ASN A 85 1.33 3.28 7.40
C ASN A 85 0.52 4.48 7.97
N ARG A 86 1.16 5.59 8.28
CA ARG A 86 0.55 6.82 8.81
C ARG A 86 0.60 8.00 7.83
N LEU A 87 1.03 7.75 6.59
CA LEU A 87 1.18 8.83 5.61
C LEU A 87 -0.16 9.43 5.20
N GLU A 88 -1.22 8.61 5.08
CA GLU A 88 -2.58 9.11 4.88
C GLU A 88 -3.03 10.03 6.02
N GLN A 89 -2.83 9.60 7.28
CA GLN A 89 -3.16 10.40 8.45
C GLN A 89 -2.40 11.73 8.45
N PHE A 90 -1.12 11.71 8.14
CA PHE A 90 -0.30 12.92 8.05
C PHE A 90 -0.83 13.88 6.99
N LEU A 91 -1.18 13.41 5.79
CA LEU A 91 -1.72 14.26 4.73
C LEU A 91 -3.09 14.87 5.08
N ARG A 92 -3.93 14.15 5.83
CA ARG A 92 -5.21 14.68 6.34
C ARG A 92 -5.00 15.78 7.37
N GLN A 93 -3.97 15.68 8.20
CA GLN A 93 -3.63 16.69 9.21
C GLN A 93 -2.92 17.90 8.59
N GLU A 94 -2.16 17.69 7.53
CA GLU A 94 -1.28 18.68 6.90
C GLU A 94 -1.58 18.79 5.38
N PRO A 95 -2.81 19.22 4.99
CA PRO A 95 -3.28 19.17 3.60
C PRO A 95 -2.46 20.05 2.64
N GLN A 96 -1.71 21.05 3.15
CA GLN A 96 -0.82 21.86 2.32
C GLN A 96 0.24 21.04 1.57
N TRP A 97 0.57 19.84 2.05
CA TRP A 97 1.52 18.98 1.36
C TRP A 97 0.96 18.39 0.07
N SER A 98 -0.35 18.20 -0.03
CA SER A 98 -1.04 17.65 -1.21
C SER A 98 -1.79 18.69 -2.05
N ALA A 99 -2.01 19.90 -1.49
CA ALA A 99 -2.70 20.99 -2.20
C ALA A 99 -2.07 21.30 -3.59
N PRO A 100 -2.91 21.57 -4.60
CA PRO A 100 -4.38 21.66 -4.60
C PRO A 100 -5.10 20.36 -5.04
N ARG A 101 -4.57 19.17 -4.73
CA ARG A 101 -5.09 17.87 -5.15
C ARG A 101 -5.19 16.89 -3.98
N GLU A 102 -5.78 17.36 -2.90
CA GLU A 102 -5.80 16.68 -1.61
C GLU A 102 -6.47 15.31 -1.73
N GLU A 103 -7.68 15.23 -2.27
CA GLU A 103 -8.45 13.99 -2.40
C GLU A 103 -7.73 12.98 -3.35
N LEU A 104 -7.21 13.46 -4.47
CA LEU A 104 -6.45 12.61 -5.39
C LEU A 104 -5.18 12.04 -4.69
N ALA A 105 -4.50 12.86 -3.91
CA ALA A 105 -3.31 12.44 -3.18
C ALA A 105 -3.65 11.42 -2.08
N LEU A 106 -4.75 11.62 -1.36
CA LEU A 106 -5.23 10.67 -0.35
C LEU A 106 -5.60 9.33 -0.96
N ASP A 107 -6.36 9.32 -2.06
CA ASP A 107 -6.70 8.09 -2.78
C ASP A 107 -5.44 7.37 -3.30
N MET A 108 -4.47 8.13 -3.82
CA MET A 108 -3.21 7.57 -4.28
C MET A 108 -2.43 6.92 -3.13
N VAL A 109 -2.30 7.59 -2.00
CA VAL A 109 -1.60 7.04 -0.82
C VAL A 109 -2.29 5.77 -0.31
N ARG A 110 -3.63 5.75 -0.25
CA ARG A 110 -4.38 4.55 0.14
C ARG A 110 -4.12 3.39 -0.82
N PHE A 111 -4.08 3.68 -2.12
CA PHE A 111 -3.81 2.66 -3.13
C PHE A 111 -2.36 2.16 -3.08
N GLU A 112 -1.37 3.05 -2.93
CA GLU A 112 0.04 2.67 -2.83
C GLU A 112 0.32 1.92 -1.53
N TRP A 113 -0.26 2.35 -0.41
CA TRP A 113 -0.18 1.62 0.85
C TRP A 113 -0.80 0.21 0.75
N ALA A 114 -1.94 0.07 0.09
CA ALA A 114 -2.56 -1.24 -0.14
C ALA A 114 -1.63 -2.19 -0.94
N GLN A 115 -0.79 -1.67 -1.83
CA GLN A 115 0.20 -2.48 -2.54
C GLN A 115 1.29 -3.00 -1.59
N VAL A 116 1.76 -2.17 -0.65
CA VAL A 116 2.71 -2.61 0.39
C VAL A 116 2.08 -3.69 1.28
N VAL A 117 0.84 -3.48 1.73
CA VAL A 117 0.09 -4.48 2.52
C VAL A 117 -0.09 -5.77 1.74
N ALA A 118 -0.44 -5.70 0.47
CA ALA A 118 -0.64 -6.88 -0.36
C ALA A 118 0.67 -7.66 -0.56
N PHE A 119 1.79 -6.98 -0.73
CA PHE A 119 3.09 -7.61 -0.94
C PHE A 119 3.65 -8.24 0.34
N ASP A 120 3.70 -7.50 1.43
CA ASP A 120 4.37 -7.89 2.68
C ASP A 120 3.42 -8.42 3.76
N GLY A 121 2.12 -8.32 3.56
CA GLY A 121 1.12 -8.74 4.54
C GLY A 121 1.15 -10.25 4.82
N PRO A 122 0.74 -10.69 6.03
CA PRO A 122 0.65 -12.10 6.35
C PRO A 122 -0.40 -12.80 5.48
N SER A 123 -0.27 -14.11 5.32
CA SER A 123 -1.30 -14.97 4.74
C SER A 123 -1.88 -15.91 5.79
N LYS A 124 -3.15 -16.26 5.63
CA LYS A 124 -3.80 -17.34 6.36
C LYS A 124 -3.95 -18.57 5.46
N PRO A 125 -4.11 -19.77 6.03
CA PRO A 125 -4.42 -20.95 5.22
C PRO A 125 -5.63 -20.68 4.32
N PRO A 126 -5.56 -21.05 3.04
CA PRO A 126 -6.68 -20.88 2.12
C PRO A 126 -7.89 -21.71 2.58
N LEU A 127 -9.05 -21.30 2.13
CA LEU A 127 -10.29 -22.05 2.36
C LEU A 127 -10.21 -23.38 1.59
N ALA A 128 -10.45 -24.49 2.28
CA ALA A 128 -10.52 -25.81 1.63
C ALA A 128 -11.96 -26.09 1.15
N PRO A 129 -12.17 -26.90 0.10
CA PRO A 129 -13.49 -27.27 -0.35
C PRO A 129 -14.38 -27.85 0.77
N ASP A 130 -13.83 -28.71 1.63
CA ASP A 130 -14.54 -29.31 2.76
C ASP A 130 -15.03 -28.28 3.80
N ASP A 131 -14.41 -27.09 3.86
CA ASP A 131 -14.85 -26.02 4.76
C ASP A 131 -16.20 -25.40 4.33
N VAL A 132 -16.63 -25.66 3.11
CA VAL A 132 -17.79 -25.01 2.48
C VAL A 132 -18.91 -26.01 2.19
N LEU A 133 -18.57 -27.26 1.83
CA LEU A 133 -19.52 -28.25 1.30
C LEU A 133 -20.68 -28.55 2.23
N ASP A 134 -20.45 -28.62 3.53
CA ASP A 134 -21.45 -29.03 4.54
C ASP A 134 -22.13 -27.85 5.24
N THR A 135 -21.79 -26.61 4.87
CA THR A 135 -22.31 -25.43 5.55
C THR A 135 -23.26 -24.65 4.61
N PRO A 136 -24.55 -24.51 4.96
CA PRO A 136 -25.47 -23.74 4.14
C PRO A 136 -25.07 -22.26 4.10
N PRO A 137 -25.34 -21.52 2.98
CA PRO A 137 -24.97 -20.11 2.81
C PRO A 137 -25.44 -19.20 3.95
N SER A 138 -26.58 -19.51 4.56
CA SER A 138 -27.16 -18.78 5.71
C SER A 138 -26.35 -18.89 7.01
N LYS A 139 -25.42 -19.84 7.09
CA LYS A 139 -24.51 -20.03 8.22
C LYS A 139 -23.04 -19.86 7.85
N LEU A 140 -22.74 -19.91 6.57
CA LEU A 140 -21.38 -19.84 6.06
C LEU A 140 -20.81 -18.42 6.21
N ARG A 141 -19.70 -18.28 6.95
CA ARG A 141 -18.97 -17.04 7.14
C ARG A 141 -17.55 -17.20 6.64
N LEU A 142 -17.23 -16.52 5.56
CA LEU A 142 -15.91 -16.55 4.96
C LEU A 142 -15.01 -15.46 5.57
N GLY A 143 -13.74 -15.76 5.76
CA GLY A 143 -12.72 -14.77 6.03
C GLY A 143 -12.07 -14.29 4.73
N LEU A 144 -11.62 -13.04 4.72
CA LEU A 144 -10.76 -12.52 3.65
C LEU A 144 -9.29 -12.63 4.07
N GLN A 145 -8.42 -12.86 3.09
CA GLN A 145 -6.97 -12.85 3.33
C GLN A 145 -6.51 -11.49 3.86
N PRO A 146 -5.61 -11.46 4.87
CA PRO A 146 -5.13 -10.20 5.44
C PRO A 146 -4.39 -9.31 4.46
N TYR A 147 -3.83 -9.88 3.38
CA TYR A 147 -3.15 -9.16 2.32
C TYR A 147 -4.10 -8.61 1.25
N LEU A 148 -5.39 -8.93 1.31
CA LEU A 148 -6.39 -8.35 0.41
C LEU A 148 -6.89 -7.03 0.98
N SER A 149 -6.68 -5.95 0.25
CA SER A 149 -7.20 -4.63 0.56
C SER A 149 -8.34 -4.28 -0.38
N LEU A 150 -9.49 -3.92 0.19
CA LEU A 150 -10.65 -3.42 -0.55
C LEU A 150 -10.69 -1.89 -0.43
N LEU A 151 -10.66 -1.19 -1.56
CA LEU A 151 -10.59 0.26 -1.62
C LEU A 151 -11.77 0.83 -2.40
N GLU A 152 -12.47 1.79 -1.80
CA GLU A 152 -13.37 2.71 -2.47
C GLU A 152 -12.64 4.04 -2.65
N LEU A 153 -12.50 4.51 -3.88
CA LEU A 153 -11.70 5.65 -4.27
C LEU A 153 -12.51 6.58 -5.18
N GLY A 154 -12.28 7.88 -5.07
CA GLY A 154 -12.96 8.90 -5.86
C GLY A 154 -12.28 9.21 -7.19
N TYR A 155 -11.12 8.60 -7.46
CA TYR A 155 -10.34 8.81 -8.67
C TYR A 155 -9.80 7.50 -9.25
N ALA A 156 -9.65 7.40 -10.58
CA ALA A 156 -9.01 6.29 -11.27
C ALA A 156 -7.47 6.30 -11.08
N VAL A 157 -7.02 6.13 -9.84
CA VAL A 157 -5.60 6.19 -9.45
C VAL A 157 -4.78 5.01 -9.99
N ASP A 158 -5.41 3.88 -10.28
CA ASP A 158 -4.82 2.70 -10.89
C ASP A 158 -4.29 3.02 -12.30
N GLU A 159 -5.09 3.68 -13.12
CA GLU A 159 -4.71 4.12 -14.47
C GLU A 159 -3.62 5.20 -14.41
N PHE A 160 -3.76 6.13 -13.46
CA PHE A 160 -2.77 7.17 -13.28
C PHE A 160 -1.41 6.60 -12.84
N LEU A 161 -1.39 5.71 -11.86
CA LEU A 161 -0.16 5.05 -11.42
C LEU A 161 0.48 4.22 -12.53
N PHE A 162 -0.33 3.50 -13.31
CA PHE A 162 0.17 2.77 -14.48
C PHE A 162 0.86 3.70 -15.48
N ALA A 163 0.25 4.86 -15.79
CA ALA A 163 0.83 5.85 -16.68
C ALA A 163 2.15 6.45 -16.11
N VAL A 164 2.23 6.67 -14.79
CA VAL A 164 3.45 7.12 -14.10
C VAL A 164 4.57 6.08 -14.25
N LYS A 165 4.32 4.83 -13.87
CA LYS A 165 5.31 3.74 -13.93
C LYS A 165 5.79 3.47 -15.37
N LYS A 166 4.86 3.48 -16.33
CA LYS A 166 5.20 3.33 -17.75
C LYS A 166 6.13 4.44 -18.22
N ARG A 167 5.81 5.70 -17.88
CA ARG A 167 6.66 6.84 -18.24
C ARG A 167 8.07 6.74 -17.64
N GLU A 168 8.19 6.35 -16.36
CA GLU A 168 9.48 6.15 -15.71
C GLU A 168 10.28 5.04 -16.39
N SER A 169 9.66 3.92 -16.73
CA SER A 169 10.29 2.83 -17.48
C SER A 169 10.74 3.28 -18.88
N ASP A 170 9.95 4.08 -19.59
CA ASP A 170 10.31 4.58 -20.92
C ASP A 170 11.50 5.57 -20.88
N ILE A 171 11.60 6.38 -19.82
CA ILE A 171 12.74 7.27 -19.58
C ILE A 171 14.00 6.42 -19.33
N LEU A 172 13.96 5.47 -18.40
CA LEU A 172 15.10 4.61 -18.09
C LEU A 172 15.60 3.82 -19.31
N ARG A 173 14.69 3.27 -20.11
CA ARG A 173 15.04 2.57 -21.37
C ARG A 173 15.67 3.52 -22.39
N GLY A 174 15.15 4.76 -22.48
CA GLY A 174 15.71 5.79 -23.36
C GLY A 174 17.13 6.18 -22.96
N GLU A 175 17.39 6.33 -21.66
CA GLU A 175 18.72 6.64 -21.14
C GLU A 175 19.71 5.49 -21.37
N ALA A 176 19.30 4.25 -21.11
CA ALA A 176 20.13 3.07 -21.36
C ALA A 176 20.46 2.87 -22.85
N SER A 177 19.50 3.17 -23.75
CA SER A 177 19.69 3.10 -25.21
C SER A 177 20.66 4.14 -25.72
N ASN A 178 20.74 5.33 -25.08
CA ASN A 178 21.61 6.42 -25.50
C ASN A 178 23.06 6.26 -25.05
N ALA A 179 23.37 5.29 -24.20
CA ALA A 179 24.74 5.03 -23.72
C ALA A 179 25.74 4.67 -24.84
N PHE A 180 25.26 4.29 -26.01
CA PHE A 180 26.07 3.91 -27.18
C PHE A 180 25.98 4.88 -28.37
N ASP A 181 25.12 5.89 -28.30
CA ASP A 181 24.94 6.88 -29.40
C ASP A 181 25.70 8.17 -29.09
N SER A 182 26.70 8.46 -29.92
CA SER A 182 27.59 9.63 -29.78
C SER A 182 26.93 10.98 -30.08
N ALA A 183 25.65 11.03 -30.46
CA ALA A 183 24.93 12.27 -30.75
C ALA A 183 23.81 12.47 -29.72
N PRO A 184 23.69 13.67 -29.10
CA PRO A 184 22.56 13.99 -28.23
C PRO A 184 21.28 14.01 -29.07
N LYS A 185 20.53 12.90 -29.09
CA LYS A 185 19.17 12.92 -29.62
C LYS A 185 18.36 13.88 -28.76
N ALA A 186 17.75 14.88 -29.38
CA ALA A 186 16.85 15.82 -28.70
C ALA A 186 15.93 15.06 -27.79
N ALA A 187 15.98 15.36 -26.50
CA ALA A 187 15.19 14.68 -25.46
C ALA A 187 13.73 14.59 -25.93
N LYS A 188 13.24 13.38 -26.19
CA LYS A 188 11.86 13.17 -26.58
C LYS A 188 10.99 13.82 -25.51
N ARG A 189 10.25 14.87 -25.87
CA ARG A 189 9.27 15.49 -24.97
C ARG A 189 8.25 14.42 -24.59
N HIS A 190 8.46 13.78 -23.43
CA HIS A 190 7.50 12.83 -22.90
C HIS A 190 6.16 13.55 -22.70
N LYS A 191 5.08 12.98 -23.25
CA LYS A 191 3.73 13.53 -23.07
C LYS A 191 3.44 13.70 -21.58
N ARG A 192 2.91 14.86 -21.20
CA ARG A 192 2.48 15.12 -19.83
C ARG A 192 1.38 14.13 -19.45
N ILE A 193 1.52 13.44 -18.33
CA ILE A 193 0.48 12.56 -17.81
C ILE A 193 -0.75 13.43 -17.50
N ARG A 194 -1.92 12.99 -17.97
CA ARG A 194 -3.18 13.68 -17.66
C ARG A 194 -3.61 13.35 -16.25
N TRP A 195 -4.11 14.34 -15.55
CA TRP A 195 -4.73 14.13 -14.25
C TRP A 195 -6.02 13.31 -14.41
N PRO A 196 -6.29 12.31 -13.55
CA PRO A 196 -7.54 11.59 -13.59
C PRO A 196 -8.69 12.53 -13.25
N LYS A 197 -9.82 12.33 -13.90
CA LYS A 197 -11.06 12.98 -13.52
C LYS A 197 -11.64 12.29 -12.28
N PRO A 198 -12.47 12.99 -11.47
CA PRO A 198 -13.25 12.35 -10.43
C PRO A 198 -14.09 11.21 -11.02
N GLU A 199 -13.87 10.01 -10.53
CA GLU A 199 -14.57 8.79 -10.94
C GLU A 199 -14.50 7.82 -9.76
N LYS A 200 -15.68 7.45 -9.23
CA LYS A 200 -15.75 6.47 -8.15
C LYS A 200 -15.39 5.09 -8.68
N ILE A 201 -14.36 4.51 -8.12
CA ILE A 201 -13.91 3.15 -8.44
C ILE A 201 -13.78 2.30 -7.19
N HIS A 202 -13.91 0.99 -7.36
CA HIS A 202 -13.67 0.00 -6.32
C HIS A 202 -12.54 -0.92 -6.75
N LEU A 203 -11.54 -1.11 -5.90
CA LEU A 203 -10.38 -1.95 -6.18
C LEU A 203 -10.22 -3.01 -5.10
N GLY A 204 -9.90 -4.23 -5.55
CA GLY A 204 -9.29 -5.26 -4.71
C GLY A 204 -7.80 -5.32 -5.02
N VAL A 205 -6.95 -4.99 -4.05
CA VAL A 205 -5.49 -5.07 -4.17
C VAL A 205 -5.01 -6.31 -3.44
N HIS A 206 -4.29 -7.18 -4.13
CA HIS A 206 -3.89 -8.49 -3.59
C HIS A 206 -2.59 -8.98 -4.21
N ARG A 207 -2.07 -10.10 -3.70
CA ARG A 207 -1.00 -10.86 -4.34
C ARG A 207 -1.48 -12.24 -4.76
N LEU A 208 -0.87 -12.75 -5.82
CA LEU A 208 -0.97 -14.15 -6.25
C LEU A 208 0.43 -14.58 -6.71
N ASP A 209 0.92 -15.72 -6.24
CA ASP A 209 2.24 -16.26 -6.57
C ASP A 209 3.38 -15.24 -6.40
N ASN A 210 3.38 -14.51 -5.29
CA ASN A 210 4.32 -13.42 -4.97
C ASN A 210 4.33 -12.24 -5.97
N MET A 211 3.32 -12.16 -6.82
CA MET A 211 3.12 -11.03 -7.74
C MET A 211 1.96 -10.18 -7.25
N LEU A 212 2.14 -8.86 -7.34
CA LEU A 212 1.14 -7.88 -6.96
C LEU A 212 0.13 -7.66 -8.09
N TYR A 213 -1.15 -7.72 -7.72
CA TYR A 213 -2.27 -7.46 -8.62
C TYR A 213 -3.27 -6.51 -7.98
N TYR A 214 -4.01 -5.81 -8.82
CA TYR A 214 -5.23 -5.10 -8.43
C TYR A 214 -6.30 -5.32 -9.49
N LYS A 215 -7.54 -5.41 -9.02
CA LYS A 215 -8.70 -5.71 -9.85
C LYS A 215 -9.79 -4.69 -9.56
N ARG A 216 -10.34 -4.07 -10.61
CA ARG A 216 -11.57 -3.28 -10.49
C ARG A 216 -12.74 -4.21 -10.17
N LEU A 217 -13.55 -3.80 -9.22
CA LEU A 217 -14.72 -4.52 -8.76
C LEU A 217 -15.98 -3.74 -9.13
N GLU A 218 -17.03 -4.46 -9.49
CA GLU A 218 -18.36 -3.89 -9.60
C GLU A 218 -18.85 -3.47 -8.20
N PRO A 219 -19.71 -2.45 -8.06
CA PRO A 219 -20.17 -1.97 -6.77
C PRO A 219 -20.75 -3.07 -5.89
N GLU A 220 -21.55 -3.96 -6.47
CA GLU A 220 -22.18 -5.08 -5.75
C GLU A 220 -21.13 -6.12 -5.30
N ALA A 221 -20.16 -6.45 -6.16
CA ALA A 221 -19.05 -7.33 -5.82
C ALA A 221 -18.22 -6.78 -4.66
N PHE A 222 -17.96 -5.46 -4.66
CA PHE A 222 -17.27 -4.77 -3.57
C PHE A 222 -18.09 -4.80 -2.29
N ALA A 223 -19.41 -4.58 -2.36
CA ALA A 223 -20.31 -4.63 -1.21
C ALA A 223 -20.32 -6.03 -0.57
N ILE A 224 -20.44 -7.10 -1.39
CA ILE A 224 -20.38 -8.49 -0.92
C ILE A 224 -19.07 -8.75 -0.17
N LEU A 225 -17.93 -8.44 -0.78
CA LEU A 225 -16.62 -8.67 -0.15
C LEU A 225 -16.45 -7.87 1.14
N THR A 226 -16.94 -6.63 1.17
CA THR A 226 -16.88 -5.79 2.38
C THR A 226 -17.74 -6.38 3.51
N ALA A 227 -18.95 -6.84 3.20
CA ALA A 227 -19.84 -7.49 4.16
C ALA A 227 -19.24 -8.81 4.69
N LEU A 228 -18.66 -9.65 3.81
CA LEU A 228 -17.94 -10.87 4.22
C LEU A 228 -16.76 -10.54 5.12
N GLY A 229 -15.97 -9.54 4.78
CA GLY A 229 -14.85 -9.07 5.61
C GLY A 229 -15.29 -8.61 7.00
N SER A 230 -16.46 -7.98 7.10
CA SER A 230 -17.09 -7.56 8.36
C SER A 230 -17.73 -8.73 9.11
N GLY A 231 -17.93 -9.88 8.44
CA GLY A 231 -18.40 -11.09 9.04
C GLY A 231 -19.86 -11.43 8.81
N ALA A 232 -20.50 -10.85 7.82
CA ALA A 232 -21.78 -11.29 7.35
C ALA A 232 -21.73 -12.77 6.88
N THR A 233 -22.88 -13.44 6.85
CA THR A 233 -23.01 -14.71 6.17
C THR A 233 -22.96 -14.51 4.66
N VAL A 234 -22.69 -15.56 3.91
CA VAL A 234 -22.70 -15.49 2.43
C VAL A 234 -24.09 -15.07 1.93
N GLU A 235 -25.14 -15.62 2.52
CA GLU A 235 -26.53 -15.29 2.14
C GLU A 235 -26.85 -13.82 2.42
N ASP A 236 -26.56 -13.30 3.62
CA ASP A 236 -26.82 -11.91 3.97
C ASP A 236 -26.06 -10.95 3.06
N ALA A 237 -24.74 -11.20 2.88
CA ALA A 237 -23.89 -10.35 2.04
C ALA A 237 -24.39 -10.27 0.58
N CYS A 238 -24.80 -11.41 0.01
CA CYS A 238 -25.34 -11.44 -1.36
C CYS A 238 -26.71 -10.78 -1.44
N SER A 239 -27.61 -11.09 -0.49
CA SER A 239 -28.97 -10.54 -0.48
C SER A 239 -28.97 -9.02 -0.32
N GLU A 240 -28.17 -8.48 0.59
CA GLU A 240 -28.06 -7.02 0.80
C GLU A 240 -27.50 -6.32 -0.44
N ALA A 241 -26.46 -6.86 -1.07
CA ALA A 241 -25.85 -6.26 -2.25
C ALA A 241 -26.80 -6.25 -3.46
N VAL A 242 -27.53 -7.36 -3.68
CA VAL A 242 -28.53 -7.46 -4.76
C VAL A 242 -29.71 -6.51 -4.50
N THR A 243 -30.22 -6.44 -3.27
CA THR A 243 -31.32 -5.57 -2.89
C THR A 243 -30.97 -4.09 -3.06
N ALA A 244 -29.73 -3.71 -2.77
CA ALA A 244 -29.25 -2.34 -2.93
C ALA A 244 -28.92 -1.95 -4.37
N SER A 245 -28.78 -2.93 -5.27
CA SER A 245 -28.45 -2.70 -6.68
C SER A 245 -29.63 -2.09 -7.44
N GLN A 246 -29.32 -1.15 -8.34
CA GLN A 246 -30.29 -0.58 -9.27
C GLN A 246 -30.31 -1.31 -10.62
N ARG A 247 -29.50 -2.35 -10.81
CA ARG A 247 -29.39 -3.11 -12.05
C ARG A 247 -30.47 -4.18 -12.09
N THR A 248 -31.30 -4.15 -13.10
CA THR A 248 -32.46 -5.06 -13.26
C THR A 248 -32.26 -6.11 -14.34
N ASP A 249 -31.23 -5.97 -15.16
CA ASP A 249 -30.93 -6.80 -16.33
C ASP A 249 -29.88 -7.91 -16.06
N ILE A 250 -29.64 -8.21 -14.78
CA ILE A 250 -28.59 -9.14 -14.36
C ILE A 250 -29.19 -10.45 -13.86
N ASP A 251 -28.66 -11.57 -14.35
CA ASP A 251 -28.82 -12.89 -13.73
C ASP A 251 -27.93 -12.96 -12.49
N TRP A 252 -28.47 -12.53 -11.35
CA TRP A 252 -27.72 -12.45 -10.09
C TRP A 252 -27.14 -13.79 -9.64
N PRO A 253 -27.86 -14.93 -9.70
CA PRO A 253 -27.28 -16.23 -9.37
C PRO A 253 -26.04 -16.57 -10.19
N ALA A 254 -26.10 -16.38 -11.51
CA ALA A 254 -24.97 -16.63 -12.39
C ALA A 254 -23.81 -15.66 -12.13
N GLN A 255 -24.10 -14.38 -11.93
CA GLN A 255 -23.10 -13.34 -11.67
C GLN A 255 -22.38 -13.56 -10.33
N ILE A 256 -23.11 -13.85 -9.27
CA ILE A 256 -22.55 -14.15 -7.94
C ILE A 256 -21.68 -15.40 -8.01
N LYS A 257 -22.14 -16.46 -8.64
CA LYS A 257 -21.36 -17.67 -8.84
C LYS A 257 -20.02 -17.38 -9.53
N MET A 258 -20.05 -16.62 -10.62
CA MET A 258 -18.84 -16.22 -11.35
C MET A 258 -17.87 -15.41 -10.47
N TRP A 259 -18.38 -14.49 -9.65
CA TRP A 259 -17.52 -13.73 -8.72
C TRP A 259 -16.86 -14.64 -7.70
N PHE A 260 -17.60 -15.52 -7.03
CA PHE A 260 -17.07 -16.43 -6.01
C PHE A 260 -16.05 -17.41 -6.61
N GLU A 261 -16.30 -17.97 -7.80
CA GLU A 261 -15.33 -18.80 -8.51
C GLU A 261 -14.03 -18.03 -8.77
N ASN A 262 -14.13 -16.79 -9.23
CA ASN A 262 -12.99 -15.93 -9.52
C ASN A 262 -12.20 -15.59 -8.24
N TRP A 263 -12.87 -15.17 -7.16
CA TRP A 263 -12.22 -14.84 -5.88
C TRP A 263 -11.59 -16.07 -5.22
N SER A 264 -12.20 -17.22 -5.37
CA SER A 264 -11.63 -18.49 -4.91
C SER A 264 -10.37 -18.85 -5.70
N ALA A 265 -10.38 -18.72 -7.01
CA ALA A 265 -9.23 -18.95 -7.86
C ALA A 265 -8.07 -17.97 -7.56
N LEU A 266 -8.38 -16.72 -7.16
CA LEU A 266 -7.43 -15.73 -6.72
C LEU A 266 -6.95 -15.94 -5.25
N GLY A 267 -7.48 -16.94 -4.56
CA GLY A 267 -7.11 -17.26 -3.18
C GLY A 267 -7.49 -16.18 -2.15
N TRP A 268 -8.58 -15.43 -2.41
CA TRP A 268 -8.99 -14.32 -1.54
C TRP A 268 -9.62 -14.75 -0.23
N PHE A 269 -10.11 -15.99 -0.16
CA PHE A 269 -10.77 -16.50 1.02
C PHE A 269 -9.83 -17.29 1.93
N CYS A 270 -10.09 -17.20 3.22
CA CYS A 270 -9.42 -17.98 4.24
C CYS A 270 -10.42 -18.44 5.32
N ARG A 271 -10.01 -19.40 6.14
CA ARG A 271 -10.79 -19.74 7.32
C ARG A 271 -10.93 -18.54 8.24
N ARG A 272 -12.13 -18.21 8.62
CA ARG A 272 -12.36 -17.22 9.67
C ARG A 272 -11.91 -17.84 10.98
N GLY A 273 -10.88 -17.29 11.61
CA GLY A 273 -10.41 -17.78 12.90
C GLY A 273 -11.56 -17.74 13.91
N GLY A 274 -12.04 -18.88 14.34
CA GLY A 274 -12.82 -19.01 15.57
C GLY A 274 -11.99 -18.42 16.70
N GLY A 275 -12.62 -17.68 17.60
CA GLY A 275 -11.97 -17.01 18.72
C GLY A 275 -10.94 -17.92 19.39
N GLN A 276 -9.88 -17.31 19.88
CA GLN A 276 -8.73 -17.87 20.59
C GLN A 276 -8.98 -19.27 21.14
N GLN A 277 -8.45 -20.30 20.49
CA GLN A 277 -8.10 -21.50 21.23
C GLN A 277 -7.05 -21.06 22.27
N LYS A 278 -7.47 -21.03 23.54
CA LYS A 278 -6.55 -21.01 24.66
C LYS A 278 -5.51 -22.09 24.39
N VAL A 279 -4.27 -21.67 24.18
CA VAL A 279 -3.13 -22.59 24.26
C VAL A 279 -3.13 -23.05 25.73
N ASP A 280 -3.69 -24.22 25.95
CA ASP A 280 -3.59 -24.91 27.21
C ASP A 280 -2.12 -25.19 27.47
N GLY A 281 -1.57 -24.48 28.44
CA GLY A 281 -0.23 -24.73 28.94
C GLY A 281 -0.15 -26.15 29.51
N ARG A 282 0.62 -26.98 28.86
CA ARG A 282 1.17 -28.19 29.51
C ARG A 282 2.68 -28.20 29.31
N LYS A 283 3.29 -27.93 30.49
CA LYS A 283 4.63 -28.32 30.99
C LYS A 283 5.83 -28.08 30.09
#